data_168193b6a867dd09d2bd689e34202169
#
_entry.id   168193b6a867dd09d2bd689e34202169
#
_cell.length_a   1.000
_cell.length_b   1.000
_cell.length_c   1.000
_cell.angle_alpha   90.00
_cell.angle_beta   90.00
_cell.angle_gamma   90.00
#
_symmetry.space_group_name_H-M   'P 1'
#
loop_
_entity.id
_entity.type
_entity.pdbx_description
1 polymer ?
#
loop_
_entity_poly.entity_id
_entity_poly.type
_entity_poly.pdbx_seq_one_letter_code
_entity_poly.pdbx_strand_id
1 'polypeptide(L)'
;MPHAAHSAPTRQRIITAVLQIIGEDGVAAVTNRRIAKEAGVSLGSVTYHFETQHELLRESLLHFVREEARHFTELAEQCQTEGLDVEDAALLAGQVACGSALDSAHLAPFELYLQAGRDERLREAAAEAFRAYDLLAARILSALGVPDAERLAATTVALVMGLQLRRLATGSPAEDLVDALLLLVRGGVDRPVAKASGEPAAQ
;
A
#
# COMPACT_ATOMS: atom_id res chain seq x y z
N MET A 1 -0.86 24.69 -15.74
CA MET A 1 0.50 24.35 -16.24
C MET A 1 0.56 22.84 -16.47
N PRO A 2 0.39 22.31 -17.68
CA PRO A 2 0.44 20.86 -17.92
C PRO A 2 1.72 20.50 -18.69
N HIS A 3 2.89 20.54 -18.07
CA HIS A 3 4.14 20.19 -18.75
C HIS A 3 5.00 19.09 -18.09
N ALA A 4 4.60 18.54 -16.93
CA ALA A 4 5.40 17.48 -16.27
C ALA A 4 5.10 16.05 -16.79
N ALA A 5 3.95 15.81 -17.40
CA ALA A 5 3.54 14.46 -17.84
C ALA A 5 4.27 13.94 -19.09
N HIS A 6 4.97 14.79 -19.84
CA HIS A 6 5.67 14.39 -21.09
C HIS A 6 7.10 13.86 -20.89
N SER A 7 7.66 13.98 -19.68
CA SER A 7 9.02 13.50 -19.38
C SER A 7 9.10 12.07 -18.86
N ALA A 8 7.98 11.49 -18.41
CA ALA A 8 7.97 10.12 -17.90
C ALA A 8 8.07 9.08 -19.05
N PRO A 9 8.79 7.96 -18.86
CA PRO A 9 8.85 6.88 -19.83
C PRO A 9 7.45 6.39 -20.24
N THR A 10 7.27 6.03 -21.51
CA THR A 10 5.97 5.59 -22.06
C THR A 10 5.31 4.49 -21.21
N ARG A 11 6.11 3.51 -20.75
CA ARG A 11 5.63 2.43 -19.88
C ARG A 11 5.01 2.96 -18.59
N GLN A 12 5.66 3.96 -17.98
CA GLN A 12 5.17 4.59 -16.75
C GLN A 12 3.85 5.33 -16.96
N ARG A 13 3.73 6.07 -18.06
CA ARG A 13 2.49 6.78 -18.42
C ARG A 13 1.32 5.81 -18.62
N ILE A 14 1.57 4.64 -19.23
CA ILE A 14 0.58 3.58 -19.40
C ILE A 14 0.13 3.07 -18.02
N ILE A 15 1.05 2.74 -17.12
CA ILE A 15 0.74 2.25 -15.75
C ILE A 15 -0.08 3.29 -14.98
N THR A 16 0.33 4.55 -14.99
CA THR A 16 -0.40 5.63 -14.31
C THR A 16 -1.83 5.76 -14.86
N ALA A 17 -2.00 5.71 -16.19
CA ALA A 17 -3.32 5.75 -16.82
C ALA A 17 -4.19 4.55 -16.43
N VAL A 18 -3.60 3.35 -16.31
CA VAL A 18 -4.32 2.15 -15.86
C VAL A 18 -4.83 2.32 -14.43
N LEU A 19 -3.97 2.77 -13.51
CA LEU A 19 -4.37 2.99 -12.11
C LEU A 19 -5.48 4.06 -12.02
N GLN A 20 -5.39 5.13 -12.80
CA GLN A 20 -6.43 6.14 -12.85
C GLN A 20 -7.77 5.56 -13.37
N ILE A 21 -7.76 4.82 -14.48
CA ILE A 21 -8.96 4.18 -15.03
C ILE A 21 -9.58 3.21 -14.03
N ILE A 22 -8.75 2.41 -13.34
CA ILE A 22 -9.25 1.46 -12.33
C ILE A 22 -9.92 2.19 -11.18
N GLY A 23 -9.32 3.25 -10.68
CA GLY A 23 -9.87 4.02 -9.57
C GLY A 23 -11.16 4.79 -9.93
N GLU A 24 -11.31 5.22 -11.18
CA GLU A 24 -12.49 5.93 -11.65
C GLU A 24 -13.67 5.00 -11.97
N ASP A 25 -13.41 3.90 -12.70
CA ASP A 25 -14.45 3.08 -13.33
C ASP A 25 -14.24 1.57 -13.15
N GLY A 26 -13.29 1.17 -12.31
CA GLY A 26 -13.00 -0.23 -12.00
C GLY A 26 -12.18 -0.96 -13.06
N VAL A 27 -11.75 -2.20 -12.73
CA VAL A 27 -10.88 -3.03 -13.59
C VAL A 27 -11.53 -3.35 -14.93
N ALA A 28 -12.86 -3.50 -15.00
CA ALA A 28 -13.57 -3.82 -16.24
C ALA A 28 -13.48 -2.72 -17.31
N ALA A 29 -13.22 -1.46 -16.89
CA ALA A 29 -13.07 -0.33 -17.80
C ALA A 29 -11.68 -0.24 -18.46
N VAL A 30 -10.73 -1.07 -18.05
CA VAL A 30 -9.35 -1.09 -18.57
C VAL A 30 -9.35 -1.73 -19.97
N THR A 31 -9.26 -0.90 -21.00
CA THR A 31 -9.12 -1.33 -22.41
C THR A 31 -7.94 -0.64 -23.06
N ASN A 32 -7.26 -1.30 -24.00
CA ASN A 32 -6.10 -0.73 -24.69
C ASN A 32 -6.39 0.63 -25.34
N ARG A 33 -7.61 0.81 -25.87
CA ARG A 33 -8.03 2.09 -26.48
C ARG A 33 -8.17 3.20 -25.43
N ARG A 34 -8.76 2.90 -24.28
CA ARG A 34 -8.91 3.87 -23.19
C ARG A 34 -7.55 4.22 -22.59
N ILE A 35 -6.71 3.21 -22.36
CA ILE A 35 -5.34 3.40 -21.87
C ILE A 35 -4.54 4.29 -22.80
N ALA A 36 -4.57 4.02 -24.12
CA ALA A 36 -3.85 4.80 -25.12
C ALA A 36 -4.29 6.28 -25.10
N LYS A 37 -5.60 6.52 -24.98
CA LYS A 37 -6.18 7.88 -24.88
C LYS A 37 -5.71 8.58 -23.59
N GLU A 38 -5.84 7.92 -22.45
CA GLU A 38 -5.52 8.48 -21.12
C GLU A 38 -4.02 8.74 -20.97
N ALA A 39 -3.19 7.77 -21.36
CA ALA A 39 -1.74 7.90 -21.34
C ALA A 39 -1.19 8.86 -22.42
N GLY A 40 -2.00 9.29 -23.40
CA GLY A 40 -1.55 10.10 -24.54
C GLY A 40 -0.50 9.37 -25.39
N VAL A 41 -0.68 8.07 -25.62
CA VAL A 41 0.21 7.21 -26.43
C VAL A 41 -0.54 6.55 -27.59
N SER A 42 0.17 5.94 -28.54
CA SER A 42 -0.48 5.15 -29.57
C SER A 42 -1.00 3.82 -29.03
N LEU A 43 -2.03 3.26 -29.67
CA LEU A 43 -2.53 1.92 -29.34
C LEU A 43 -1.42 0.86 -29.48
N GLY A 44 -0.56 0.98 -30.51
CA GLY A 44 0.60 0.12 -30.69
C GLY A 44 1.63 0.20 -29.57
N SER A 45 1.76 1.38 -28.92
CA SER A 45 2.64 1.52 -27.76
C SER A 45 2.15 0.72 -26.56
N VAL A 46 0.85 0.66 -26.34
CA VAL A 46 0.28 -0.13 -25.22
C VAL A 46 0.58 -1.62 -25.43
N THR A 47 0.29 -2.16 -26.62
CA THR A 47 0.54 -3.57 -26.94
C THR A 47 2.02 -3.94 -27.08
N TYR A 48 2.88 -2.95 -27.37
CA TYR A 48 4.33 -3.14 -27.38
C TYR A 48 4.90 -3.31 -25.97
N HIS A 49 4.39 -2.54 -24.99
CA HIS A 49 4.90 -2.57 -23.62
C HIS A 49 4.27 -3.66 -22.75
N PHE A 50 3.07 -4.12 -23.09
CA PHE A 50 2.33 -5.12 -22.32
C PHE A 50 1.62 -6.10 -23.27
N GLU A 51 2.06 -7.36 -23.24
CA GLU A 51 1.51 -8.39 -24.11
C GLU A 51 0.09 -8.83 -23.69
N THR A 52 -0.18 -8.77 -22.37
CA THR A 52 -1.46 -9.21 -21.82
C THR A 52 -2.03 -8.19 -20.82
N GLN A 53 -3.36 -8.21 -20.66
CA GLN A 53 -4.02 -7.43 -19.64
C GLN A 53 -3.59 -7.87 -18.23
N HIS A 54 -3.32 -9.16 -18.00
CA HIS A 54 -2.84 -9.67 -16.72
C HIS A 54 -1.48 -9.09 -16.35
N GLU A 55 -0.55 -9.08 -17.28
CA GLU A 55 0.75 -8.46 -17.10
C GLU A 55 0.61 -6.98 -16.74
N LEU A 56 -0.25 -6.27 -17.47
CA LEU A 56 -0.52 -4.86 -17.23
C LEU A 56 -1.08 -4.60 -15.82
N LEU A 57 -2.08 -5.36 -15.40
CA LEU A 57 -2.68 -5.23 -14.05
C LEU A 57 -1.67 -5.59 -12.96
N ARG A 58 -0.91 -6.68 -13.16
CA ARG A 58 0.16 -7.09 -12.24
C ARG A 58 1.20 -5.98 -12.06
N GLU A 59 1.73 -5.47 -13.16
CA GLU A 59 2.75 -4.42 -13.12
C GLU A 59 2.21 -3.11 -12.56
N SER A 60 0.94 -2.80 -12.78
CA SER A 60 0.30 -1.61 -12.21
C SER A 60 0.17 -1.74 -10.68
N LEU A 61 -0.23 -2.90 -10.16
CA LEU A 61 -0.28 -3.14 -8.72
C LEU A 61 1.10 -3.05 -8.08
N LEU A 62 2.09 -3.76 -8.63
CA LEU A 62 3.46 -3.76 -8.09
C LEU A 62 4.13 -2.39 -8.19
N HIS A 63 3.80 -1.62 -9.24
CA HIS A 63 4.28 -0.25 -9.34
C HIS A 63 3.69 0.63 -8.24
N PHE A 64 2.39 0.57 -8.02
CA PHE A 64 1.72 1.31 -6.96
C PHE A 64 2.36 1.02 -5.60
N VAL A 65 2.51 -0.27 -5.26
CA VAL A 65 3.12 -0.69 -3.99
C VAL A 65 4.56 -0.21 -3.83
N ARG A 66 5.36 -0.26 -4.90
CA ARG A 66 6.75 0.26 -4.87
C ARG A 66 6.81 1.76 -4.63
N GLU A 67 5.94 2.54 -5.24
CA GLU A 67 5.87 3.98 -5.03
C GLU A 67 5.43 4.32 -3.60
N GLU A 68 4.41 3.64 -3.08
CA GLU A 68 4.01 3.81 -1.68
C GLU A 68 5.13 3.39 -0.72
N ALA A 69 5.74 2.22 -0.93
CA ALA A 69 6.84 1.74 -0.07
C ALA A 69 8.02 2.71 -0.06
N ARG A 70 8.36 3.31 -1.22
CA ARG A 70 9.40 4.34 -1.30
C ARG A 70 9.03 5.55 -0.45
N HIS A 71 7.81 6.04 -0.57
CA HIS A 71 7.34 7.21 0.16
C HIS A 71 7.34 6.99 1.69
N PHE A 72 6.86 5.83 2.15
CA PHE A 72 6.93 5.47 3.56
C PHE A 72 8.36 5.24 4.07
N THR A 73 9.26 4.75 3.21
CA THR A 73 10.68 4.59 3.57
C THR A 73 11.34 5.96 3.78
N GLU A 74 11.12 6.91 2.87
CA GLU A 74 11.59 8.28 3.00
C GLU A 74 11.07 8.93 4.30
N LEU A 75 9.80 8.69 4.63
CA LEU A 75 9.21 9.15 5.89
C LEU A 75 9.89 8.51 7.11
N ALA A 76 10.12 7.20 7.10
CA ALA A 76 10.79 6.51 8.20
C ALA A 76 12.22 7.02 8.43
N GLU A 77 12.96 7.33 7.35
CA GLU A 77 14.28 7.93 7.41
C GLU A 77 14.24 9.35 8.02
N GLN A 78 13.23 10.15 7.68
CA GLN A 78 13.02 11.45 8.29
C GLN A 78 12.74 11.32 9.80
N CYS A 79 11.84 10.42 10.19
CA CYS A 79 11.54 10.17 11.61
C CYS A 79 12.80 9.79 12.41
N GLN A 80 13.66 8.91 11.86
CA GLN A 80 14.92 8.53 12.52
C GLN A 80 15.89 9.70 12.65
N THR A 81 16.01 10.54 11.61
CA THR A 81 16.93 11.67 11.58
C THR A 81 16.51 12.75 12.56
N GLU A 82 15.21 12.98 12.74
CA GLU A 82 14.65 13.99 13.63
C GLU A 82 14.45 13.49 15.07
N GLY A 83 14.65 12.18 15.33
CA GLY A 83 14.49 11.58 16.65
C GLY A 83 13.04 11.58 17.15
N LEU A 84 12.09 11.44 16.22
CA LEU A 84 10.65 11.44 16.51
C LEU A 84 10.26 10.23 17.36
N ASP A 85 9.31 10.44 18.26
CA ASP A 85 8.73 9.35 19.05
C ASP A 85 7.61 8.62 18.31
N VAL A 86 6.99 7.63 18.99
CA VAL A 86 5.92 6.81 18.40
C VAL A 86 4.69 7.62 18.05
N GLU A 87 4.37 8.63 18.85
CA GLU A 87 3.24 9.54 18.65
C GLU A 87 3.44 10.39 17.40
N ASP A 88 4.61 10.98 17.23
CA ASP A 88 4.97 11.78 16.06
C ASP A 88 4.98 10.93 14.79
N ALA A 89 5.55 9.73 14.87
CA ALA A 89 5.57 8.79 13.74
C ALA A 89 4.17 8.31 13.34
N ALA A 90 3.27 8.08 14.31
CA ALA A 90 1.88 7.73 14.03
C ALA A 90 1.13 8.87 13.34
N LEU A 91 1.36 10.13 13.76
CA LEU A 91 0.80 11.32 13.11
C LEU A 91 1.27 11.45 11.67
N LEU A 92 2.57 11.29 11.42
CA LEU A 92 3.15 11.34 10.08
C LEU A 92 2.64 10.20 9.20
N ALA A 93 2.59 8.97 9.72
CA ALA A 93 2.01 7.83 9.01
C ALA A 93 0.53 8.07 8.68
N GLY A 94 -0.23 8.65 9.60
CA GLY A 94 -1.59 9.09 9.38
C GLY A 94 -1.71 10.13 8.26
N GLN A 95 -0.84 11.14 8.25
CA GLN A 95 -0.82 12.16 7.20
C GLN A 95 -0.50 11.57 5.82
N VAL A 96 0.44 10.63 5.75
CA VAL A 96 0.80 9.97 4.48
C VAL A 96 -0.30 9.02 4.02
N ALA A 97 -0.79 8.15 4.90
CA ALA A 97 -1.84 7.19 4.58
C ALA A 97 -3.19 7.87 4.27
N CYS A 98 -3.42 9.05 4.82
CA CYS A 98 -4.65 9.79 4.71
C CYS A 98 -4.47 11.12 3.97
N GLY A 99 -3.24 11.47 3.61
CA GLY A 99 -2.90 12.72 2.95
C GLY A 99 -3.64 12.87 1.63
N SER A 100 -4.11 14.09 1.40
CA SER A 100 -4.87 14.58 0.25
C SER A 100 -6.16 13.80 -0.09
N ALA A 101 -7.06 14.47 -0.76
CA ALA A 101 -8.41 14.00 -1.10
C ALA A 101 -8.45 12.52 -1.45
N LEU A 102 -9.50 11.85 -1.00
CA LEU A 102 -9.92 10.52 -1.48
C LEU A 102 -10.09 10.59 -3.01
N ASP A 103 -8.99 10.48 -3.73
CA ASP A 103 -9.02 10.45 -5.19
C ASP A 103 -9.13 9.01 -5.70
N SER A 104 -9.45 8.90 -6.97
CA SER A 104 -9.59 7.61 -7.65
C SER A 104 -8.32 6.76 -7.58
N ALA A 105 -7.13 7.37 -7.48
CA ALA A 105 -5.87 6.62 -7.40
C ALA A 105 -5.79 5.73 -6.15
N HIS A 106 -6.40 6.14 -5.03
CA HIS A 106 -6.45 5.35 -3.80
C HIS A 106 -7.44 4.17 -3.85
N LEU A 107 -8.39 4.16 -4.79
CA LEU A 107 -9.30 3.02 -5.00
C LEU A 107 -8.66 1.89 -5.81
N ALA A 108 -7.77 2.24 -6.74
CA ALA A 108 -7.19 1.27 -7.67
C ALA A 108 -6.54 0.04 -7.00
N PRO A 109 -5.73 0.16 -5.94
CA PRO A 109 -5.15 -1.02 -5.29
C PRO A 109 -6.21 -1.92 -4.66
N PHE A 110 -7.27 -1.37 -4.05
CA PHE A 110 -8.36 -2.17 -3.48
C PHE A 110 -9.11 -2.96 -4.56
N GLU A 111 -9.40 -2.34 -5.70
CA GLU A 111 -9.98 -3.01 -6.87
C GLU A 111 -9.09 -4.15 -7.37
N LEU A 112 -7.77 -3.93 -7.42
CA LEU A 112 -6.79 -4.94 -7.83
C LEU A 112 -6.67 -6.08 -6.81
N TYR A 113 -6.76 -5.83 -5.50
CA TYR A 113 -6.81 -6.87 -4.47
C TYR A 113 -8.09 -7.69 -4.55
N LEU A 114 -9.25 -7.07 -4.79
CA LEU A 114 -10.50 -7.79 -5.03
C LEU A 114 -10.43 -8.65 -6.30
N GLN A 115 -9.82 -8.13 -7.36
CA GLN A 115 -9.58 -8.89 -8.58
C GLN A 115 -8.63 -10.07 -8.35
N ALA A 116 -7.58 -9.92 -7.55
CA ALA A 116 -6.67 -11.01 -7.16
C ALA A 116 -7.39 -12.15 -6.43
N GLY A 117 -8.45 -11.85 -5.67
CA GLY A 117 -9.31 -12.86 -5.06
C GLY A 117 -10.02 -13.77 -6.08
N ARG A 118 -10.19 -13.30 -7.32
CA ARG A 118 -10.87 -14.00 -8.42
C ARG A 118 -9.92 -14.52 -9.50
N ASP A 119 -8.68 -14.05 -9.54
CA ASP A 119 -7.67 -14.35 -10.56
C ASP A 119 -6.36 -14.80 -9.90
N GLU A 120 -6.03 -16.09 -10.06
CA GLU A 120 -4.86 -16.70 -9.44
C GLU A 120 -3.53 -16.05 -9.90
N ARG A 121 -3.45 -15.61 -11.14
CA ARG A 121 -2.23 -14.98 -11.69
C ARG A 121 -1.96 -13.61 -11.01
N LEU A 122 -3.01 -12.88 -10.65
CA LEU A 122 -2.87 -11.62 -9.94
C LEU A 122 -2.63 -11.83 -8.43
N ARG A 123 -3.00 -13.02 -7.91
CA ARG A 123 -2.81 -13.37 -6.48
C ARG A 123 -1.34 -13.39 -6.07
N GLU A 124 -0.43 -13.82 -6.94
CA GLU A 124 1.01 -13.77 -6.68
C GLU A 124 1.50 -12.33 -6.50
N ALA A 125 1.04 -11.42 -7.36
CA ALA A 125 1.38 -10.00 -7.26
C ALA A 125 0.81 -9.37 -5.98
N ALA A 126 -0.41 -9.72 -5.60
CA ALA A 126 -1.00 -9.27 -4.35
C ALA A 126 -0.20 -9.79 -3.14
N ALA A 127 0.23 -11.06 -3.16
CA ALA A 127 1.07 -11.63 -2.11
C ALA A 127 2.45 -10.95 -2.04
N GLU A 128 3.05 -10.60 -3.17
CA GLU A 128 4.30 -9.82 -3.24
C GLU A 128 4.11 -8.43 -2.63
N ALA A 129 2.99 -7.77 -2.96
CA ALA A 129 2.61 -6.48 -2.43
C ALA A 129 2.48 -6.49 -0.90
N PHE A 130 1.72 -7.44 -0.35
CA PHE A 130 1.56 -7.57 1.10
C PHE A 130 2.88 -7.87 1.81
N ARG A 131 3.73 -8.73 1.26
CA ARG A 131 5.08 -8.96 1.82
C ARG A 131 5.92 -7.68 1.86
N ALA A 132 5.84 -6.83 0.84
CA ALA A 132 6.55 -5.56 0.82
C ALA A 132 6.06 -4.61 1.92
N TYR A 133 4.75 -4.52 2.12
CA TYR A 133 4.16 -3.73 3.21
C TYR A 133 4.53 -4.27 4.59
N ASP A 134 4.46 -5.59 4.79
CA ASP A 134 4.84 -6.22 6.07
C ASP A 134 6.30 -5.93 6.44
N LEU A 135 7.22 -6.06 5.46
CA LEU A 135 8.63 -5.73 5.66
C LEU A 135 8.83 -4.24 5.99
N LEU A 136 8.10 -3.36 5.32
CA LEU A 136 8.16 -1.93 5.59
C LEU A 136 7.64 -1.61 6.99
N ALA A 137 6.47 -2.15 7.36
CA ALA A 137 5.89 -1.98 8.68
C ALA A 137 6.83 -2.50 9.79
N ALA A 138 7.44 -3.68 9.60
CA ALA A 138 8.42 -4.21 10.53
C ALA A 138 9.63 -3.27 10.72
N ARG A 139 10.14 -2.69 9.63
CA ARG A 139 11.25 -1.73 9.69
C ARG A 139 10.87 -0.46 10.45
N ILE A 140 9.70 0.13 10.16
CA ILE A 140 9.22 1.33 10.82
C ILE A 140 9.01 1.06 12.32
N LEU A 141 8.31 -0.01 12.68
CA LEU A 141 8.07 -0.39 14.07
C LEU A 141 9.38 -0.65 14.83
N SER A 142 10.36 -1.32 14.19
CA SER A 142 11.68 -1.55 14.79
C SER A 142 12.45 -0.25 14.99
N ALA A 143 12.40 0.67 14.04
CA ALA A 143 13.04 1.98 14.13
C ALA A 143 12.47 2.83 15.28
N LEU A 144 11.18 2.65 15.59
CA LEU A 144 10.49 3.29 16.71
C LEU A 144 10.69 2.54 18.05
N GLY A 145 11.51 1.49 18.08
CA GLY A 145 11.77 0.70 19.28
C GLY A 145 10.60 -0.16 19.76
N VAL A 146 9.63 -0.43 18.88
CA VAL A 146 8.47 -1.26 19.23
C VAL A 146 8.89 -2.72 19.40
N PRO A 147 8.65 -3.37 20.54
CA PRO A 147 8.97 -4.78 20.75
C PRO A 147 8.18 -5.68 19.78
N ASP A 148 8.78 -6.81 19.38
CA ASP A 148 8.12 -7.79 18.49
C ASP A 148 7.60 -7.18 17.16
N ALA A 149 8.31 -6.20 16.60
CA ALA A 149 7.93 -5.46 15.40
C ALA A 149 7.53 -6.36 14.22
N GLU A 150 8.28 -7.45 13.97
CA GLU A 150 7.97 -8.41 12.91
C GLU A 150 6.62 -9.09 13.12
N ARG A 151 6.27 -9.43 14.38
CA ARG A 151 4.99 -10.06 14.71
C ARG A 151 3.82 -9.09 14.55
N LEU A 152 4.03 -7.80 14.79
CA LEU A 152 2.99 -6.76 14.67
C LEU A 152 2.83 -6.26 13.24
N ALA A 153 3.79 -6.48 12.36
CA ALA A 153 3.82 -5.90 11.01
C ALA A 153 2.55 -6.21 10.21
N ALA A 154 2.21 -7.47 10.03
CA ALA A 154 1.01 -7.86 9.26
C ALA A 154 -0.29 -7.34 9.88
N THR A 155 -0.37 -7.27 11.22
CA THR A 155 -1.53 -6.71 11.92
C THR A 155 -1.62 -5.20 11.68
N THR A 156 -0.49 -4.50 11.71
CA THR A 156 -0.41 -3.06 11.41
C THR A 156 -0.87 -2.77 9.97
N VAL A 157 -0.36 -3.54 9.00
CA VAL A 157 -0.77 -3.41 7.59
C VAL A 157 -2.27 -3.66 7.43
N ALA A 158 -2.81 -4.74 8.04
CA ALA A 158 -4.23 -5.05 7.97
C ALA A 158 -5.10 -3.95 8.62
N LEU A 159 -4.66 -3.37 9.74
CA LEU A 159 -5.34 -2.26 10.40
C LEU A 159 -5.39 -1.02 9.51
N VAL A 160 -4.24 -0.62 8.96
CA VAL A 160 -4.14 0.55 8.07
C VAL A 160 -5.03 0.37 6.84
N MET A 161 -4.94 -0.77 6.16
CA MET A 161 -5.76 -1.05 4.97
C MET A 161 -7.25 -1.11 5.29
N GLY A 162 -7.63 -1.71 6.42
CA GLY A 162 -9.02 -1.76 6.86
C GLY A 162 -9.60 -0.37 7.16
N LEU A 163 -8.83 0.49 7.81
CA LEU A 163 -9.23 1.87 8.08
C LEU A 163 -9.27 2.73 6.81
N GLN A 164 -8.34 2.57 5.90
CA GLN A 164 -8.40 3.21 4.58
C GLN A 164 -9.63 2.79 3.80
N LEU A 165 -9.93 1.49 3.74
CA LEU A 165 -11.15 1.00 3.09
C LEU A 165 -12.42 1.55 3.75
N ARG A 166 -12.47 1.59 5.09
CA ARG A 166 -13.59 2.19 5.83
C ARG A 166 -13.75 3.66 5.47
N ARG A 167 -12.65 4.42 5.44
CA ARG A 167 -12.65 5.83 5.04
C ARG A 167 -13.17 6.03 3.62
N LEU A 168 -12.68 5.24 2.66
CA LEU A 168 -13.15 5.25 1.28
C LEU A 168 -14.67 4.99 1.19
N ALA A 169 -15.17 4.04 1.97
CA ALA A 169 -16.57 3.65 1.95
C ALA A 169 -17.51 4.63 2.67
N THR A 170 -17.04 5.34 3.70
CA THR A 170 -17.89 6.14 4.59
C THR A 170 -17.62 7.64 4.55
N GLY A 171 -16.50 8.06 3.95
CA GLY A 171 -16.02 9.45 4.02
C GLY A 171 -15.54 9.85 5.42
N SER A 172 -15.28 8.91 6.33
CA SER A 172 -14.82 9.19 7.70
C SER A 172 -13.46 9.91 7.70
N PRO A 173 -13.17 10.75 8.70
CA PRO A 173 -11.89 11.45 8.80
C PRO A 173 -10.73 10.48 9.10
N ALA A 174 -9.50 10.98 8.92
CA ALA A 174 -8.27 10.22 9.09
C ALA A 174 -7.84 10.01 10.55
N GLU A 175 -8.43 10.74 11.47
CA GLU A 175 -8.08 10.76 12.89
C GLU A 175 -8.16 9.38 13.55
N ASP A 176 -9.13 8.55 13.13
CA ASP A 176 -9.28 7.16 13.59
C ASP A 176 -8.01 6.30 13.34
N LEU A 177 -7.19 6.61 12.32
CA LEU A 177 -6.00 5.82 11.99
C LEU A 177 -4.87 6.03 12.98
N VAL A 178 -4.62 7.26 13.37
CA VAL A 178 -3.56 7.62 14.34
C VAL A 178 -3.84 6.97 15.68
N ASP A 179 -5.06 7.14 16.18
CA ASP A 179 -5.49 6.54 17.46
C ASP A 179 -5.41 5.02 17.43
N ALA A 180 -5.82 4.39 16.33
CA ALA A 180 -5.77 2.94 16.19
C ALA A 180 -4.34 2.40 16.15
N LEU A 181 -3.40 3.09 15.46
CA LEU A 181 -1.98 2.73 15.45
C LEU A 181 -1.37 2.86 16.85
N LEU A 182 -1.65 3.95 17.57
CA LEU A 182 -1.17 4.13 18.93
C LEU A 182 -1.70 3.07 19.89
N LEU A 183 -2.98 2.70 19.79
CA LEU A 183 -3.58 1.62 20.58
C LEU A 183 -2.93 0.27 20.27
N LEU A 184 -2.66 -0.03 19.00
CA LEU A 184 -2.00 -1.26 18.59
C LEU A 184 -0.59 -1.36 19.18
N VAL A 185 0.20 -0.30 19.04
CA VAL A 185 1.58 -0.25 19.52
C VAL A 185 1.63 -0.35 21.05
N ARG A 186 0.82 0.43 21.78
CA ARG A 186 0.74 0.39 23.24
C ARG A 186 0.27 -0.96 23.76
N GLY A 187 -0.76 -1.54 23.15
CA GLY A 187 -1.26 -2.87 23.52
C GLY A 187 -0.27 -4.01 23.22
N GLY A 188 0.64 -3.82 22.26
CA GLY A 188 1.75 -4.74 21.97
C GLY A 188 2.86 -4.70 23.02
N VAL A 189 3.10 -3.53 23.62
CA VAL A 189 4.12 -3.32 24.67
C VAL A 189 3.69 -3.92 26.01
N ASP A 190 2.41 -3.85 26.34
CA ASP A 190 1.88 -4.30 27.66
C ASP A 190 1.67 -5.82 27.78
N ARG A 191 1.94 -6.59 26.75
CA ARG A 191 1.72 -8.04 26.79
C ARG A 191 3.01 -8.76 27.15
N PRO A 192 3.18 -9.27 28.42
CA PRO A 192 4.33 -10.08 28.76
C PRO A 192 4.33 -11.34 27.88
N VAL A 193 5.48 -11.62 27.27
CA VAL A 193 5.73 -12.88 26.53
C VAL A 193 5.40 -14.04 27.47
N ALA A 194 4.32 -14.74 27.21
CA ALA A 194 4.03 -15.99 27.89
C ALA A 194 5.20 -16.93 27.60
N LYS A 195 6.10 -17.10 28.58
CA LYS A 195 7.15 -18.13 28.53
C LYS A 195 6.41 -19.45 28.30
N ALA A 196 6.72 -20.09 27.17
CA ALA A 196 6.35 -21.47 26.92
C ALA A 196 7.03 -22.32 28.03
N SER A 197 6.33 -22.57 29.10
CA SER A 197 6.70 -23.54 30.12
C SER A 197 6.48 -24.93 29.53
N GLY A 198 7.45 -25.38 28.75
CA GLY A 198 7.61 -26.76 28.34
C GLY A 198 8.49 -27.45 29.38
N GLU A 199 7.90 -27.86 30.47
CA GLU A 199 8.54 -28.82 31.38
C GLU A 199 8.14 -30.22 30.90
N PRO A 200 9.08 -31.10 30.54
CA PRO A 200 8.75 -32.48 30.26
C PRO A 200 8.57 -33.17 31.60
N ALA A 201 7.33 -33.60 31.91
CA ALA A 201 7.08 -34.51 33.00
C ALA A 201 7.83 -35.82 32.75
N ALA A 202 8.83 -36.07 33.59
CA ALA A 202 9.43 -37.38 33.76
C ALA A 202 8.46 -38.30 34.52
N GLN A 203 8.09 -39.42 33.92
CA GLN A 203 7.87 -40.69 34.58
C GLN A 203 8.01 -41.83 33.57
#